data_fc44b75058bfc5f03da10e54c6669b10
#
_entry.id   fc44b75058bfc5f03da10e54c6669b10
#
_cell.length_a   1.000
_cell.length_b   1.000
_cell.length_c   1.000
_cell.angle_alpha   90.00
_cell.angle_beta   90.00
_cell.angle_gamma   90.00
#
_symmetry.space_group_name_H-M   'P 1'
#
loop_
_entity.id
_entity.type
_entity.pdbx_description
1 polymer ?
#
loop_
_entity_poly.entity_id
_entity_poly.type
_entity_poly.pdbx_seq_one_letter_code
_entity_poly.pdbx_strand_id
1 'polypeptide(L)'
;MKKQFLSVLAFSAILLSSCGGTAKIEKASACGQKGEITASSTVAVAETESGKVAGYVENGIYIYKGIPYAKAERFMPPVAVDKWEGVRSSRAYGPTCPQGKRMGWYSDEQAFAFNWDDGYPDENCLRVNIWTPGLKDGKKRPVMVWLHGGGYAAGSGQELPAYDGTNLAKKGDAVVVTLNHRLNVLGFLDLSAYGDKYAKSGNAGLLDLVAALQWVNKNIESFGGDARNVTIFGQSGGGGKVSTLLATPSARGLFHKAIVQSGSMLRTMEQKYSRRIGGAVMEELGLNASQIDELQKVPYDKLLAAGEKAVAKMRVEADKEGVASFIFGWAPTVDGDVLPVQPFDPRAPVQSKDIPVMIGTT
;
A
#
# COMPACT_ATOMS: atom_id res chain seq x y z
N MET A 1 27.44 56.04 -2.51
CA MET A 1 28.31 54.89 -2.85
C MET A 1 27.48 53.62 -2.77
N LYS A 2 26.99 53.15 -3.92
CA LYS A 2 26.24 51.91 -4.06
C LYS A 2 27.20 50.85 -4.62
N LYS A 3 27.45 49.74 -3.88
CA LYS A 3 28.14 48.57 -4.41
C LYS A 3 27.08 47.58 -4.85
N GLN A 4 27.02 47.33 -6.16
CA GLN A 4 26.29 46.22 -6.77
C GLN A 4 27.09 44.92 -6.61
N PHE A 5 26.45 43.90 -6.11
CA PHE A 5 26.97 42.54 -6.20
C PHE A 5 26.37 41.86 -7.44
N LEU A 6 27.23 41.55 -8.39
CA LEU A 6 26.90 40.70 -9.55
C LEU A 6 27.06 39.26 -9.12
N SER A 7 25.98 38.47 -9.11
CA SER A 7 26.06 37.02 -8.97
C SER A 7 26.08 36.39 -10.37
N VAL A 8 27.19 35.73 -10.67
CA VAL A 8 27.37 34.94 -11.89
C VAL A 8 26.71 33.57 -11.71
N LEU A 9 25.59 33.33 -12.41
CA LEU A 9 25.03 32.02 -12.59
C LEU A 9 25.79 31.30 -13.71
N ALA A 10 26.60 30.31 -13.35
CA ALA A 10 27.20 29.39 -14.30
C ALA A 10 26.20 28.28 -14.65
N PHE A 11 25.58 28.35 -15.82
CA PHE A 11 24.84 27.26 -16.42
C PHE A 11 25.85 26.29 -17.06
N SER A 12 26.05 25.12 -16.44
CA SER A 12 26.75 24.02 -17.06
C SER A 12 25.78 23.22 -17.92
N ALA A 13 25.84 23.42 -19.23
CA ALA A 13 25.16 22.58 -20.21
C ALA A 13 25.85 21.20 -20.26
N ILE A 14 25.14 20.14 -19.82
CA ILE A 14 25.61 18.77 -20.02
C ILE A 14 25.17 18.34 -21.41
N LEU A 15 26.15 18.20 -22.31
CA LEU A 15 25.98 17.54 -23.60
C LEU A 15 25.77 16.05 -23.39
N LEU A 16 24.58 15.57 -23.72
CA LEU A 16 24.28 14.14 -23.81
C LEU A 16 24.89 13.57 -25.11
N SER A 17 26.05 12.94 -25.01
CA SER A 17 26.55 12.08 -26.11
C SER A 17 25.97 10.67 -25.90
N SER A 18 25.20 10.21 -26.87
CA SER A 18 24.67 8.84 -26.95
C SER A 18 25.76 7.85 -27.30
N CYS A 19 26.43 7.28 -26.31
CA CYS A 19 27.21 6.05 -26.46
C CYS A 19 26.83 5.12 -25.32
N GLY A 20 26.47 3.88 -25.66
CA GLY A 20 25.99 2.86 -24.71
C GLY A 20 27.03 2.45 -23.66
N GLY A 21 27.15 3.24 -22.62
CA GLY A 21 27.98 2.98 -21.46
C GLY A 21 27.13 3.05 -20.18
N THR A 22 27.45 2.20 -19.21
CA THR A 22 26.92 2.29 -17.83
C THR A 22 27.27 3.65 -17.24
N ALA A 23 26.27 4.51 -17.06
CA ALA A 23 26.47 5.78 -16.35
C ALA A 23 26.53 5.52 -14.85
N LYS A 24 27.68 5.81 -14.22
CA LYS A 24 27.80 5.92 -12.76
C LYS A 24 27.35 7.32 -12.36
N ILE A 25 26.25 7.41 -11.63
CA ILE A 25 25.79 8.67 -11.05
C ILE A 25 26.21 8.70 -9.59
N GLU A 26 27.14 9.58 -9.25
CA GLU A 26 27.52 9.82 -7.86
C GLU A 26 26.57 10.84 -7.23
N LYS A 27 25.84 10.43 -6.19
CA LYS A 27 25.00 11.31 -5.39
C LYS A 27 25.85 11.91 -4.27
N ALA A 28 25.98 13.23 -4.27
CA ALA A 28 26.60 13.92 -3.14
C ALA A 28 25.66 13.86 -1.93
N SER A 29 26.05 13.15 -0.87
CA SER A 29 25.36 13.23 0.42
C SER A 29 25.93 14.40 1.22
N ALA A 30 25.08 15.16 1.84
CA ALA A 30 25.46 16.33 2.63
C ALA A 30 26.21 15.99 3.95
N CYS A 31 26.34 14.71 4.31
CA CYS A 31 27.14 14.29 5.44
C CYS A 31 27.45 12.78 5.36
N GLY A 32 28.71 12.40 5.13
CA GLY A 32 29.21 11.02 5.18
C GLY A 32 29.05 10.26 3.86
N GLN A 33 29.84 9.29 3.63
CA GLN A 33 30.09 8.41 2.49
C GLN A 33 29.11 8.49 1.32
N LYS A 34 29.61 8.88 0.14
CA LYS A 34 28.91 8.80 -1.16
C LYS A 34 28.52 7.34 -1.43
N GLY A 35 27.21 7.04 -1.45
CA GLY A 35 26.71 5.75 -1.90
C GLY A 35 26.92 5.58 -3.41
N GLU A 36 27.47 4.45 -3.84
CA GLU A 36 27.60 4.15 -5.27
C GLU A 36 26.22 3.73 -5.84
N ILE A 37 25.68 4.51 -6.78
CA ILE A 37 24.44 4.18 -7.50
C ILE A 37 24.80 3.77 -8.92
N THR A 38 24.29 2.60 -9.33
CA THR A 38 24.40 2.11 -10.71
C THR A 38 23.01 1.91 -11.30
N ALA A 39 22.76 2.56 -12.45
CA ALA A 39 21.51 2.44 -13.19
C ALA A 39 21.76 2.47 -14.69
N SER A 40 21.14 1.55 -15.42
CA SER A 40 21.15 1.52 -16.88
C SER A 40 19.95 0.73 -17.42
N SER A 41 19.83 0.61 -18.73
CA SER A 41 18.79 -0.23 -19.37
C SER A 41 18.99 -1.73 -19.15
N THR A 42 20.19 -2.16 -18.72
CA THR A 42 20.57 -3.57 -18.54
C THR A 42 20.87 -3.94 -17.10
N VAL A 43 21.08 -2.96 -16.24
CA VAL A 43 21.32 -3.17 -14.79
C VAL A 43 19.98 -3.23 -14.06
N ALA A 44 19.89 -4.16 -13.10
CA ALA A 44 18.69 -4.36 -12.28
C ALA A 44 17.41 -4.56 -13.12
N VAL A 45 17.49 -5.41 -14.15
CA VAL A 45 16.32 -5.80 -14.94
C VAL A 45 15.74 -7.10 -14.39
N ALA A 46 14.49 -7.06 -13.98
CA ALA A 46 13.72 -8.21 -13.56
C ALA A 46 12.52 -8.42 -14.48
N GLU A 47 12.07 -9.67 -14.60
CA GLU A 47 10.92 -10.05 -15.40
C GLU A 47 9.73 -10.33 -14.50
N THR A 48 8.57 -9.76 -14.83
CA THR A 48 7.31 -10.02 -14.16
C THR A 48 6.32 -10.65 -15.14
N GLU A 49 5.22 -11.21 -14.63
CA GLU A 49 4.19 -11.78 -15.50
C GLU A 49 3.57 -10.74 -16.45
N SER A 50 3.67 -9.44 -16.15
CA SER A 50 3.15 -8.35 -16.98
C SER A 50 4.21 -7.73 -17.92
N GLY A 51 5.50 -7.96 -17.68
CA GLY A 51 6.59 -7.43 -18.49
C GLY A 51 7.86 -7.13 -17.68
N LYS A 52 8.89 -6.60 -18.35
CA LYS A 52 10.18 -6.32 -17.71
C LYS A 52 10.17 -4.97 -17.00
N VAL A 53 10.87 -4.91 -15.87
CA VAL A 53 11.08 -3.68 -15.08
C VAL A 53 12.57 -3.46 -14.84
N ALA A 54 13.01 -2.20 -14.86
CA ALA A 54 14.38 -1.82 -14.55
C ALA A 54 14.40 -0.93 -13.30
N GLY A 55 15.08 -1.41 -12.26
CA GLY A 55 15.40 -0.66 -11.06
C GLY A 55 16.79 -0.01 -11.15
N TYR A 56 17.45 0.05 -10.00
CA TYR A 56 18.85 0.49 -9.86
C TYR A 56 19.52 -0.29 -8.73
N VAL A 57 20.84 -0.17 -8.65
CA VAL A 57 21.63 -0.74 -7.54
C VAL A 57 22.20 0.41 -6.72
N GLU A 58 22.02 0.37 -5.42
CA GLU A 58 22.61 1.32 -4.48
C GLU A 58 23.23 0.54 -3.31
N ASN A 59 24.52 0.74 -3.08
CA ASN A 59 25.28 0.05 -2.03
C ASN A 59 25.15 -1.50 -2.06
N GLY A 60 25.07 -2.07 -3.27
CA GLY A 60 24.93 -3.51 -3.49
C GLY A 60 23.53 -4.07 -3.33
N ILE A 61 22.52 -3.22 -3.09
CA ILE A 61 21.11 -3.61 -3.03
C ILE A 61 20.41 -3.22 -4.34
N TYR A 62 19.71 -4.16 -4.94
CA TYR A 62 18.84 -3.94 -6.09
C TYR A 62 17.51 -3.37 -5.61
N ILE A 63 17.12 -2.23 -6.15
CA ILE A 63 15.95 -1.45 -5.70
C ILE A 63 15.00 -1.22 -6.86
N TYR A 64 13.74 -1.55 -6.63
CA TYR A 64 12.65 -1.32 -7.57
C TYR A 64 11.54 -0.58 -6.86
N LYS A 65 11.05 0.50 -7.44
CA LYS A 65 10.00 1.36 -6.89
C LYS A 65 8.85 1.50 -7.87
N GLY A 66 7.62 1.50 -7.36
CA GLY A 66 6.43 1.81 -8.14
C GLY A 66 6.01 0.76 -9.16
N ILE A 67 6.33 -0.53 -8.97
CA ILE A 67 5.88 -1.60 -9.87
C ILE A 67 4.37 -1.78 -9.72
N PRO A 68 3.56 -1.69 -10.79
CA PRO A 68 2.13 -1.95 -10.71
C PRO A 68 1.88 -3.45 -10.49
N TYR A 69 1.10 -3.79 -9.44
CA TYR A 69 0.71 -5.17 -9.19
C TYR A 69 -0.73 -5.48 -9.62
N ALA A 70 -1.58 -4.46 -9.68
CA ALA A 70 -2.96 -4.54 -10.14
C ALA A 70 -3.42 -3.17 -10.65
N LYS A 71 -4.60 -3.13 -11.28
CA LYS A 71 -5.37 -1.94 -11.57
C LYS A 71 -6.80 -2.12 -11.06
N ALA A 72 -7.49 -1.06 -10.72
CA ALA A 72 -8.87 -1.12 -10.24
C ALA A 72 -9.65 0.14 -10.61
N GLU A 73 -10.93 -0.02 -10.91
CA GLU A 73 -11.90 1.06 -10.89
C GLU A 73 -12.39 1.28 -9.45
N ARG A 74 -12.96 2.44 -9.16
CA ARG A 74 -13.54 2.74 -7.84
C ARG A 74 -14.51 1.66 -7.41
N PHE A 75 -14.40 1.24 -6.16
CA PHE A 75 -15.30 0.27 -5.50
C PHE A 75 -15.29 -1.15 -6.11
N MET A 76 -14.55 -1.37 -7.19
CA MET A 76 -14.45 -2.66 -7.85
C MET A 76 -13.28 -3.48 -7.32
N PRO A 77 -13.37 -4.82 -7.37
CA PRO A 77 -12.21 -5.68 -7.13
C PRO A 77 -11.03 -5.32 -8.05
N PRO A 78 -9.78 -5.47 -7.58
CA PRO A 78 -8.62 -5.27 -8.43
C PRO A 78 -8.53 -6.34 -9.52
N VAL A 79 -7.99 -5.96 -10.68
CA VAL A 79 -7.73 -6.86 -11.81
C VAL A 79 -6.26 -6.81 -12.21
N ALA A 80 -5.81 -7.82 -12.95
CA ALA A 80 -4.43 -7.89 -13.43
C ALA A 80 -4.05 -6.67 -14.26
N VAL A 81 -2.80 -6.26 -14.18
CA VAL A 81 -2.22 -5.22 -15.03
C VAL A 81 -2.07 -5.76 -16.46
N ASP A 82 -2.32 -4.91 -17.44
CA ASP A 82 -2.09 -5.26 -18.84
C ASP A 82 -0.60 -5.52 -19.08
N LYS A 83 -0.32 -6.51 -19.92
CA LYS A 83 1.06 -6.80 -20.32
C LYS A 83 1.64 -5.63 -21.14
N TRP A 84 2.92 -5.42 -21.00
CA TRP A 84 3.64 -4.41 -21.76
C TRP A 84 4.88 -5.00 -22.44
N GLU A 85 5.24 -4.39 -23.54
CA GLU A 85 6.50 -4.66 -24.24
C GLU A 85 7.63 -3.77 -23.74
N GLY A 86 8.86 -4.22 -23.96
CA GLY A 86 10.05 -3.49 -23.54
C GLY A 86 10.29 -3.53 -22.04
N VAL A 87 11.02 -2.55 -21.53
CA VAL A 87 11.44 -2.45 -20.14
C VAL A 87 10.91 -1.16 -19.54
N ARG A 88 10.05 -1.25 -18.53
CA ARG A 88 9.52 -0.09 -17.77
C ARG A 88 10.50 0.32 -16.68
N SER A 89 10.65 1.62 -16.47
CA SER A 89 11.42 2.16 -15.35
C SER A 89 10.67 1.93 -14.03
N SER A 90 11.38 1.39 -13.04
CA SER A 90 10.93 1.24 -11.64
C SER A 90 11.97 1.84 -10.70
N ARG A 91 12.37 3.09 -10.96
CA ARG A 91 13.43 3.83 -10.24
C ARG A 91 12.89 4.91 -9.32
N ALA A 92 11.61 5.22 -9.41
CA ALA A 92 10.92 6.19 -8.57
C ALA A 92 9.67 5.56 -7.96
N TYR A 93 9.29 6.04 -6.79
CA TYR A 93 8.03 5.64 -6.17
C TYR A 93 6.85 5.98 -7.08
N GLY A 94 5.85 5.12 -7.08
CA GLY A 94 4.56 5.37 -7.70
C GLY A 94 3.68 6.26 -6.82
N PRO A 95 2.44 6.52 -7.29
CA PRO A 95 1.48 7.32 -6.51
C PRO A 95 1.07 6.61 -5.22
N THR A 96 0.75 7.42 -4.21
CA THR A 96 0.05 6.99 -3.00
C THR A 96 -1.45 6.97 -3.24
N CYS A 97 -2.21 6.19 -2.46
CA CYS A 97 -3.65 6.25 -2.50
C CYS A 97 -4.12 7.65 -2.06
N PRO A 98 -5.10 8.25 -2.74
CA PRO A 98 -5.70 9.49 -2.29
C PRO A 98 -6.21 9.39 -0.85
N GLN A 99 -5.85 10.37 -0.03
CA GLN A 99 -6.21 10.44 1.39
C GLN A 99 -6.37 11.90 1.81
N GLY A 100 -7.00 12.14 2.95
CA GLY A 100 -7.15 13.48 3.50
C GLY A 100 -5.79 14.07 3.88
N LYS A 101 -5.73 15.39 3.97
CA LYS A 101 -4.51 16.09 4.40
C LYS A 101 -4.14 15.61 5.80
N ARG A 102 -2.97 14.95 5.88
CA ARG A 102 -2.30 14.53 7.13
C ARG A 102 -3.21 13.98 8.23
N MET A 103 -4.40 13.53 7.92
CA MET A 103 -5.43 12.86 8.75
C MET A 103 -5.37 13.12 10.28
N GLY A 104 -4.68 14.20 10.75
CA GLY A 104 -4.53 14.53 12.17
C GLY A 104 -3.60 13.62 12.99
N TRP A 105 -2.84 12.75 12.36
CA TRP A 105 -1.97 11.78 13.04
C TRP A 105 -0.68 12.41 13.58
N TYR A 106 -0.23 13.52 13.00
CA TYR A 106 1.01 14.19 13.36
C TYR A 106 0.95 15.69 13.02
N SER A 107 1.73 16.47 13.76
CA SER A 107 1.94 17.89 13.47
C SER A 107 2.99 18.11 12.38
N ASP A 108 3.11 19.34 11.89
CA ASP A 108 4.15 19.70 10.92
C ASP A 108 5.55 19.47 11.47
N GLU A 109 5.77 19.69 12.78
CA GLU A 109 7.03 19.43 13.45
C GLU A 109 7.37 17.94 13.49
N GLN A 110 6.37 17.09 13.74
CA GLN A 110 6.54 15.64 13.67
C GLN A 110 6.83 15.17 12.25
N ALA A 111 6.12 15.69 11.25
CA ALA A 111 6.38 15.39 9.86
C ALA A 111 7.82 15.75 9.46
N PHE A 112 8.29 16.92 9.89
CA PHE A 112 9.66 17.35 9.68
C PHE A 112 10.67 16.45 10.40
N ALA A 113 10.47 16.17 11.70
CA ALA A 113 11.37 15.36 12.50
C ALA A 113 11.51 13.92 11.98
N PHE A 114 10.43 13.33 11.48
CA PHE A 114 10.41 11.98 10.91
C PHE A 114 10.71 11.95 9.41
N ASN A 115 10.94 13.08 8.77
CA ASN A 115 11.15 13.20 7.33
C ASN A 115 10.03 12.51 6.53
N TRP A 116 8.79 12.86 6.88
CA TRP A 116 7.59 12.28 6.31
C TRP A 116 7.40 12.71 4.85
N ASP A 117 7.16 11.75 3.96
CA ASP A 117 6.91 11.98 2.54
C ASP A 117 5.48 11.53 2.18
N ASP A 118 4.59 12.48 1.98
CA ASP A 118 3.21 12.22 1.56
C ASP A 118 3.14 11.68 0.12
N GLY A 119 4.21 11.83 -0.67
CA GLY A 119 4.24 11.46 -2.08
C GLY A 119 3.27 12.29 -2.93
N TYR A 120 2.79 11.73 -4.03
CA TYR A 120 1.75 12.32 -4.85
C TYR A 120 0.55 11.37 -4.98
N PRO A 121 -0.69 11.85 -4.76
CA PRO A 121 -1.87 10.99 -4.77
C PRO A 121 -2.39 10.72 -6.19
N ASP A 122 -2.77 9.47 -6.44
CA ASP A 122 -3.50 9.06 -7.64
C ASP A 122 -4.30 7.80 -7.34
N GLU A 123 -5.49 7.64 -7.93
CA GLU A 123 -6.31 6.44 -7.72
C GLU A 123 -5.69 5.19 -8.32
N ASN A 124 -4.77 5.34 -9.30
CA ASN A 124 -3.95 4.26 -9.83
C ASN A 124 -2.74 3.97 -8.92
N CYS A 125 -2.99 3.77 -7.63
CA CYS A 125 -1.98 3.66 -6.58
C CYS A 125 -1.51 2.23 -6.28
N LEU A 126 -2.04 1.20 -6.94
CA LEU A 126 -1.73 -0.20 -6.64
C LEU A 126 -0.31 -0.56 -7.07
N ARG A 127 0.68 -0.23 -6.21
CA ARG A 127 2.11 -0.34 -6.47
C ARG A 127 2.83 -1.11 -5.37
N VAL A 128 3.87 -1.85 -5.75
CA VAL A 128 4.84 -2.45 -4.83
C VAL A 128 6.23 -1.84 -5.04
N ASN A 129 7.01 -1.82 -3.97
CA ASN A 129 8.44 -1.48 -3.99
C ASN A 129 9.22 -2.67 -3.46
N ILE A 130 10.43 -2.92 -3.99
CA ILE A 130 11.22 -4.11 -3.68
C ILE A 130 12.68 -3.73 -3.46
N TRP A 131 13.28 -4.30 -2.42
CA TRP A 131 14.71 -4.26 -2.11
C TRP A 131 15.23 -5.69 -1.99
N THR A 132 16.31 -6.02 -2.71
CA THR A 132 16.89 -7.35 -2.69
C THR A 132 18.42 -7.31 -2.80
N PRO A 133 19.14 -8.16 -2.05
CA PRO A 133 20.62 -8.24 -2.15
C PRO A 133 21.12 -8.88 -3.44
N GLY A 134 20.27 -9.56 -4.22
CA GLY A 134 20.73 -10.20 -5.47
C GLY A 134 19.62 -10.74 -6.33
N LEU A 135 19.90 -10.75 -7.63
CA LEU A 135 19.05 -11.32 -8.67
C LEU A 135 19.75 -12.54 -9.27
N LYS A 136 19.00 -13.62 -9.51
CA LYS A 136 19.50 -14.80 -10.27
C LYS A 136 20.83 -15.39 -9.73
N ASP A 137 21.08 -15.24 -8.43
CA ASP A 137 22.27 -15.75 -7.74
C ASP A 137 22.08 -17.16 -7.16
N GLY A 138 20.97 -17.82 -7.50
CA GLY A 138 20.62 -19.18 -7.04
C GLY A 138 20.08 -19.23 -5.61
N LYS A 139 20.06 -18.12 -4.88
CA LYS A 139 19.49 -18.06 -3.53
C LYS A 139 17.97 -17.95 -3.59
N LYS A 140 17.31 -18.52 -2.57
CA LYS A 140 15.88 -18.40 -2.30
C LYS A 140 15.71 -17.68 -0.97
N ARG A 141 15.69 -16.34 -1.04
CA ARG A 141 15.64 -15.49 0.16
C ARG A 141 14.27 -15.48 0.79
N PRO A 142 14.17 -15.37 2.13
CA PRO A 142 12.91 -15.06 2.77
C PRO A 142 12.38 -13.72 2.26
N VAL A 143 11.06 -13.62 2.15
CA VAL A 143 10.36 -12.41 1.69
C VAL A 143 9.64 -11.77 2.86
N MET A 144 9.87 -10.48 3.07
CA MET A 144 9.25 -9.67 4.11
C MET A 144 8.33 -8.63 3.46
N VAL A 145 7.02 -8.75 3.65
CA VAL A 145 6.02 -7.85 3.06
C VAL A 145 5.48 -6.92 4.15
N TRP A 146 5.82 -5.63 4.04
CA TRP A 146 5.38 -4.58 4.94
C TRP A 146 3.99 -4.06 4.58
N LEU A 147 3.10 -4.03 5.56
CA LEU A 147 1.78 -3.41 5.50
C LEU A 147 1.78 -2.16 6.39
N HIS A 148 1.67 -0.99 5.77
CA HIS A 148 1.77 0.30 6.46
C HIS A 148 0.63 0.54 7.46
N GLY A 149 0.85 1.43 8.43
CA GLY A 149 -0.12 1.88 9.42
C GLY A 149 -1.18 2.84 8.86
N GLY A 150 -1.68 3.72 9.70
CA GLY A 150 -2.70 4.72 9.32
C GLY A 150 -4.13 4.18 9.31
N GLY A 151 -4.42 3.12 10.06
CA GLY A 151 -5.72 2.44 10.02
C GLY A 151 -5.97 1.85 8.63
N TYR A 152 -7.13 2.14 8.10
CA TYR A 152 -7.52 1.85 6.72
C TYR A 152 -7.87 3.16 5.98
N ALA A 153 -7.52 4.29 6.56
CA ALA A 153 -7.89 5.62 6.09
C ALA A 153 -6.72 6.37 5.44
N ALA A 154 -5.50 6.11 5.89
CA ALA A 154 -4.31 6.87 5.51
C ALA A 154 -3.06 5.98 5.44
N GLY A 155 -1.95 6.56 5.04
CA GLY A 155 -0.65 5.93 5.00
C GLY A 155 -0.22 5.48 3.61
N SER A 156 1.05 5.10 3.50
CA SER A 156 1.62 4.51 2.28
C SER A 156 2.81 3.62 2.59
N GLY A 157 3.21 2.81 1.62
CA GLY A 157 4.42 1.96 1.72
C GLY A 157 5.73 2.73 1.57
N GLN A 158 5.70 4.07 1.53
CA GLN A 158 6.86 4.92 1.24
C GLN A 158 6.96 6.18 2.13
N GLU A 159 5.99 6.42 3.01
CA GLU A 159 5.83 7.68 3.74
C GLU A 159 6.92 8.00 4.75
N LEU A 160 7.65 6.97 5.23
CA LEU A 160 8.72 7.14 6.20
C LEU A 160 10.04 6.54 5.71
N PRO A 161 11.19 7.16 6.01
CA PRO A 161 12.50 6.56 5.75
C PRO A 161 12.67 5.18 6.39
N ALA A 162 11.97 4.91 7.50
CA ALA A 162 11.95 3.61 8.16
C ALA A 162 11.34 2.49 7.29
N TYR A 163 10.58 2.83 6.25
CA TYR A 163 10.00 1.86 5.32
C TYR A 163 10.93 1.54 4.14
N ASP A 164 12.09 2.22 4.02
CA ASP A 164 13.14 1.84 3.08
C ASP A 164 13.72 0.47 3.46
N GLY A 165 13.55 -0.50 2.58
CA GLY A 165 13.92 -1.89 2.82
C GLY A 165 15.41 -2.20 2.76
N THR A 166 16.26 -1.23 2.40
CA THR A 166 17.70 -1.43 2.15
C THR A 166 18.42 -2.09 3.34
N ASN A 167 18.21 -1.56 4.55
CA ASN A 167 18.87 -2.08 5.74
C ASN A 167 18.39 -3.50 6.11
N LEU A 168 17.07 -3.73 6.03
CA LEU A 168 16.49 -5.04 6.33
C LEU A 168 16.93 -6.08 5.29
N ALA A 169 16.91 -5.72 4.00
CA ALA A 169 17.37 -6.59 2.92
C ALA A 169 18.87 -6.96 3.11
N LYS A 170 19.71 -5.96 3.39
CA LYS A 170 21.16 -6.16 3.55
C LYS A 170 21.50 -7.00 4.76
N LYS A 171 20.93 -6.69 5.94
CA LYS A 171 21.23 -7.37 7.19
C LYS A 171 20.60 -8.75 7.31
N GLY A 172 19.40 -8.91 6.76
CA GLY A 172 18.64 -10.16 6.82
C GLY A 172 18.88 -11.11 5.64
N ASP A 173 19.66 -10.73 4.63
CA ASP A 173 19.73 -11.43 3.33
C ASP A 173 18.32 -11.81 2.84
N ALA A 174 17.40 -10.83 2.86
CA ALA A 174 15.98 -11.01 2.59
C ALA A 174 15.51 -10.11 1.43
N VAL A 175 14.43 -10.50 0.78
CA VAL A 175 13.70 -9.61 -0.14
C VAL A 175 12.66 -8.85 0.68
N VAL A 176 12.70 -7.53 0.65
CA VAL A 176 11.76 -6.66 1.34
C VAL A 176 10.79 -6.06 0.33
N VAL A 177 9.52 -6.10 0.65
CA VAL A 177 8.43 -5.55 -0.19
C VAL A 177 7.62 -4.59 0.63
N THR A 178 7.35 -3.39 0.12
CA THR A 178 6.32 -2.48 0.61
C THR A 178 5.25 -2.27 -0.46
N LEU A 179 4.07 -1.83 -0.09
CA LEU A 179 2.98 -1.68 -1.04
C LEU A 179 2.00 -0.56 -0.67
N ASN A 180 1.29 -0.05 -1.69
CA ASN A 180 0.13 0.80 -1.53
C ASN A 180 -1.13 0.02 -1.91
N HIS A 181 -2.25 0.32 -1.25
CA HIS A 181 -3.57 -0.22 -1.53
C HIS A 181 -4.61 0.88 -1.38
N ARG A 182 -5.83 0.70 -1.88
CA ARG A 182 -6.90 1.69 -1.69
C ARG A 182 -7.29 1.83 -0.23
N LEU A 183 -7.54 3.06 0.16
CA LEU A 183 -7.83 3.50 1.52
C LEU A 183 -9.19 4.17 1.59
N ASN A 184 -9.64 4.47 2.80
CA ASN A 184 -10.81 5.29 3.09
C ASN A 184 -12.04 4.91 2.24
N VAL A 185 -12.76 5.91 1.74
CA VAL A 185 -13.94 5.73 0.89
C VAL A 185 -13.65 4.93 -0.40
N LEU A 186 -12.42 4.98 -0.92
CA LEU A 186 -12.04 4.22 -2.13
C LEU A 186 -11.83 2.72 -1.88
N GLY A 187 -11.38 2.36 -0.67
CA GLY A 187 -11.06 0.99 -0.32
C GLY A 187 -12.13 0.25 0.50
N PHE A 188 -12.99 0.99 1.21
CA PHE A 188 -13.84 0.40 2.26
C PHE A 188 -15.28 0.93 2.31
N LEU A 189 -15.74 1.65 1.29
CA LEU A 189 -17.14 2.07 1.18
C LEU A 189 -18.02 0.89 0.75
N ASP A 190 -18.89 0.43 1.64
CA ASP A 190 -19.80 -0.69 1.35
C ASP A 190 -21.06 -0.20 0.61
N LEU A 191 -21.11 -0.51 -0.67
CA LEU A 191 -22.22 -0.23 -1.58
C LEU A 191 -22.99 -1.51 -1.94
N SER A 192 -22.77 -2.62 -1.24
CA SER A 192 -23.38 -3.93 -1.56
C SER A 192 -24.91 -3.95 -1.46
N ALA A 193 -25.52 -2.96 -0.80
CA ALA A 193 -26.96 -2.79 -0.79
C ALA A 193 -27.54 -2.31 -2.14
N TYR A 194 -26.70 -1.88 -3.08
CA TYR A 194 -27.11 -1.27 -4.35
C TYR A 194 -26.88 -2.17 -5.56
N GLY A 195 -26.66 -3.46 -5.34
CA GLY A 195 -26.60 -4.49 -6.40
C GLY A 195 -25.29 -5.26 -6.44
N ASP A 196 -25.31 -6.38 -7.18
CA ASP A 196 -24.22 -7.36 -7.25
C ASP A 196 -22.90 -6.78 -7.78
N LYS A 197 -22.96 -5.77 -8.65
CA LYS A 197 -21.80 -5.04 -9.13
C LYS A 197 -20.92 -4.53 -7.97
N TYR A 198 -21.55 -4.09 -6.90
CA TYR A 198 -20.90 -3.50 -5.74
C TYR A 198 -20.76 -4.45 -4.54
N ALA A 199 -21.07 -5.74 -4.70
CA ALA A 199 -21.11 -6.71 -3.61
C ALA A 199 -19.83 -6.77 -2.77
N LYS A 200 -18.67 -6.48 -3.36
CA LYS A 200 -17.34 -6.55 -2.71
C LYS A 200 -16.73 -5.18 -2.37
N SER A 201 -17.48 -4.10 -2.57
CA SER A 201 -16.96 -2.72 -2.44
C SER A 201 -16.47 -2.41 -1.01
N GLY A 202 -17.13 -2.92 0.02
CA GLY A 202 -16.72 -2.76 1.43
C GLY A 202 -15.37 -3.41 1.78
N ASN A 203 -14.85 -4.25 0.87
CA ASN A 203 -13.58 -4.96 1.03
C ASN A 203 -12.62 -4.74 -0.15
N ALA A 204 -12.84 -3.71 -0.97
CA ALA A 204 -11.99 -3.44 -2.14
C ALA A 204 -10.51 -3.27 -1.76
N GLY A 205 -10.21 -2.52 -0.69
CA GLY A 205 -8.84 -2.36 -0.18
C GLY A 205 -8.23 -3.64 0.42
N LEU A 206 -9.05 -4.53 0.98
CA LEU A 206 -8.60 -5.86 1.44
C LEU A 206 -8.26 -6.75 0.24
N LEU A 207 -9.07 -6.70 -0.82
CA LEU A 207 -8.79 -7.42 -2.06
C LEU A 207 -7.54 -6.92 -2.76
N ASP A 208 -7.21 -5.63 -2.64
CA ASP A 208 -5.94 -5.08 -3.13
C ASP A 208 -4.74 -5.71 -2.43
N LEU A 209 -4.82 -5.90 -1.10
CA LEU A 209 -3.78 -6.60 -0.33
C LEU A 209 -3.62 -8.06 -0.78
N VAL A 210 -4.74 -8.75 -1.03
CA VAL A 210 -4.71 -10.11 -1.57
C VAL A 210 -4.06 -10.14 -2.96
N ALA A 211 -4.43 -9.20 -3.84
CA ALA A 211 -3.84 -9.09 -5.18
C ALA A 211 -2.34 -8.80 -5.12
N ALA A 212 -1.88 -7.96 -4.19
CA ALA A 212 -0.45 -7.71 -3.99
C ALA A 212 0.29 -8.98 -3.54
N LEU A 213 -0.27 -9.76 -2.63
CA LEU A 213 0.31 -11.04 -2.21
C LEU A 213 0.29 -12.08 -3.32
N GLN A 214 -0.75 -12.13 -4.15
CA GLN A 214 -0.79 -12.96 -5.35
C GLN A 214 0.31 -12.55 -6.35
N TRP A 215 0.51 -11.25 -6.53
CA TRP A 215 1.61 -10.73 -7.36
C TRP A 215 2.98 -11.15 -6.78
N VAL A 216 3.19 -11.01 -5.47
CA VAL A 216 4.41 -11.48 -4.79
C VAL A 216 4.61 -12.98 -5.06
N ASN A 217 3.59 -13.80 -4.86
CA ASN A 217 3.65 -15.24 -5.08
C ASN A 217 4.13 -15.61 -6.50
N LYS A 218 3.67 -14.89 -7.52
CA LYS A 218 3.97 -15.16 -8.92
C LYS A 218 5.30 -14.58 -9.41
N ASN A 219 5.78 -13.50 -8.81
CA ASN A 219 6.87 -12.70 -9.39
C ASN A 219 8.13 -12.63 -8.53
N ILE A 220 8.05 -12.92 -7.22
CA ILE A 220 9.14 -12.61 -6.29
C ILE A 220 10.41 -13.44 -6.53
N GLU A 221 10.30 -14.58 -7.19
CA GLU A 221 11.46 -15.39 -7.57
C GLU A 221 12.37 -14.67 -8.59
N SER A 222 11.79 -13.83 -9.45
CA SER A 222 12.57 -12.96 -10.35
C SER A 222 13.41 -11.91 -9.62
N PHE A 223 13.07 -11.65 -8.37
CA PHE A 223 13.78 -10.75 -7.45
C PHE A 223 14.62 -11.50 -6.41
N GLY A 224 14.84 -12.81 -6.59
CA GLY A 224 15.67 -13.64 -5.71
C GLY A 224 14.98 -14.08 -4.40
N GLY A 225 13.66 -13.91 -4.29
CA GLY A 225 12.85 -14.34 -3.15
C GLY A 225 12.33 -15.77 -3.27
N ASP A 226 11.88 -16.33 -2.16
CA ASP A 226 11.15 -17.62 -2.11
C ASP A 226 9.67 -17.34 -1.87
N ALA A 227 8.84 -17.61 -2.88
CA ALA A 227 7.38 -17.48 -2.79
C ALA A 227 6.73 -18.38 -1.72
N ARG A 228 7.46 -19.40 -1.23
CA ARG A 228 7.03 -20.30 -0.17
C ARG A 228 7.55 -19.91 1.22
N ASN A 229 8.25 -18.78 1.33
CA ASN A 229 8.77 -18.26 2.60
C ASN A 229 8.48 -16.78 2.75
N VAL A 230 7.20 -16.43 2.70
CA VAL A 230 6.69 -15.05 2.79
C VAL A 230 6.22 -14.79 4.22
N THR A 231 6.72 -13.71 4.81
CA THR A 231 6.27 -13.16 6.09
C THR A 231 5.56 -11.84 5.84
N ILE A 232 4.32 -11.70 6.26
CA ILE A 232 3.61 -10.42 6.29
C ILE A 232 3.81 -9.76 7.66
N PHE A 233 4.06 -8.46 7.69
CA PHE A 233 4.22 -7.73 8.95
C PHE A 233 3.73 -6.30 8.82
N GLY A 234 3.26 -5.73 9.94
CA GLY A 234 2.73 -4.37 9.94
C GLY A 234 2.45 -3.84 11.32
N GLN A 235 2.43 -2.51 11.45
CA GLN A 235 2.25 -1.81 12.70
C GLN A 235 0.93 -1.02 12.68
N SER A 236 0.25 -0.90 13.84
CA SER A 236 -1.02 -0.18 13.97
C SER A 236 -2.08 -0.75 13.01
N GLY A 237 -2.65 0.08 12.14
CA GLY A 237 -3.53 -0.38 11.05
C GLY A 237 -2.90 -1.46 10.17
N GLY A 238 -1.57 -1.47 10.01
CA GLY A 238 -0.83 -2.55 9.34
C GLY A 238 -0.93 -3.88 10.08
N GLY A 239 -0.83 -3.88 11.40
CA GLY A 239 -1.10 -5.05 12.23
C GLY A 239 -2.55 -5.52 12.10
N GLY A 240 -3.50 -4.59 11.99
CA GLY A 240 -4.91 -4.88 11.68
C GLY A 240 -5.07 -5.57 10.31
N LYS A 241 -4.35 -5.10 9.29
CA LYS A 241 -4.31 -5.73 7.96
C LYS A 241 -3.77 -7.15 8.02
N VAL A 242 -2.68 -7.37 8.78
CA VAL A 242 -2.13 -8.72 9.03
C VAL A 242 -3.17 -9.61 9.70
N SER A 243 -3.82 -9.14 10.77
CA SER A 243 -4.86 -9.89 11.48
C SER A 243 -6.03 -10.26 10.56
N THR A 244 -6.47 -9.32 9.72
CA THR A 244 -7.57 -9.55 8.77
C THR A 244 -7.18 -10.55 7.68
N LEU A 245 -5.97 -10.46 7.13
CA LEU A 245 -5.47 -11.39 6.11
C LEU A 245 -5.38 -12.84 6.62
N LEU A 246 -5.05 -13.03 7.91
CA LEU A 246 -5.11 -14.36 8.55
C LEU A 246 -6.51 -14.98 8.50
N ALA A 247 -7.56 -14.15 8.48
CA ALA A 247 -8.96 -14.57 8.41
C ALA A 247 -9.55 -14.56 6.99
N THR A 248 -8.81 -14.10 5.98
CA THR A 248 -9.28 -13.95 4.60
C THR A 248 -9.00 -15.21 3.79
N PRO A 249 -10.02 -15.96 3.33
CA PRO A 249 -9.81 -17.24 2.64
C PRO A 249 -8.99 -17.10 1.36
N SER A 250 -9.17 -16.04 0.59
CA SER A 250 -8.42 -15.79 -0.66
C SER A 250 -6.95 -15.45 -0.44
N ALA A 251 -6.53 -15.18 0.80
CA ALA A 251 -5.13 -14.98 1.17
C ALA A 251 -4.41 -16.28 1.59
N ARG A 252 -5.15 -17.41 1.69
CA ARG A 252 -4.59 -18.70 2.10
C ARG A 252 -3.46 -19.14 1.15
N GLY A 253 -2.32 -19.51 1.75
CA GLY A 253 -1.15 -19.99 1.01
C GLY A 253 -0.31 -18.89 0.34
N LEU A 254 -0.68 -17.61 0.45
CA LEU A 254 0.07 -16.50 -0.09
C LEU A 254 1.14 -15.98 0.88
N PHE A 255 1.06 -16.34 2.15
CA PHE A 255 2.08 -16.07 3.17
C PHE A 255 2.18 -17.24 4.16
N HIS A 256 3.29 -17.30 4.89
CA HIS A 256 3.71 -18.46 5.68
C HIS A 256 4.01 -18.10 7.13
N LYS A 257 4.18 -16.83 7.45
CA LYS A 257 4.42 -16.26 8.78
C LYS A 257 3.78 -14.89 8.87
N ALA A 258 3.43 -14.46 10.08
CA ALA A 258 2.81 -13.16 10.32
C ALA A 258 3.39 -12.49 11.56
N ILE A 259 3.59 -11.15 11.50
CA ILE A 259 4.01 -10.35 12.65
C ILE A 259 3.01 -9.19 12.80
N VAL A 260 2.35 -9.13 13.95
CA VAL A 260 1.36 -8.10 14.29
C VAL A 260 1.98 -7.17 15.33
N GLN A 261 2.20 -5.92 14.95
CA GLN A 261 2.80 -4.90 15.81
C GLN A 261 1.74 -3.87 16.21
N SER A 262 1.36 -3.83 17.49
CA SER A 262 0.39 -2.84 18.04
C SER A 262 -0.91 -2.71 17.22
N GLY A 263 -1.43 -3.80 16.67
CA GLY A 263 -2.59 -3.77 15.77
C GLY A 263 -3.42 -5.05 15.79
N SER A 264 -3.39 -5.81 16.88
CA SER A 264 -4.19 -7.04 16.99
C SER A 264 -5.68 -6.73 16.85
N MET A 265 -6.30 -7.21 15.77
CA MET A 265 -7.71 -7.00 15.47
C MET A 265 -8.48 -8.31 15.67
N LEU A 266 -9.25 -8.38 16.75
CA LEU A 266 -10.12 -9.53 17.04
C LEU A 266 -11.43 -9.46 16.26
N ARG A 267 -11.96 -8.25 16.11
CA ARG A 267 -13.21 -7.96 15.40
C ARG A 267 -13.03 -6.79 14.47
N THR A 268 -13.79 -6.79 13.38
CA THR A 268 -13.90 -5.68 12.43
C THR A 268 -15.37 -5.39 12.16
N MET A 269 -15.67 -4.50 11.22
CA MET A 269 -17.01 -3.99 10.97
C MET A 269 -17.97 -5.10 10.49
N GLU A 270 -19.16 -5.15 11.06
CA GLU A 270 -20.25 -5.99 10.55
C GLU A 270 -20.93 -5.30 9.35
N GLN A 271 -21.36 -6.07 8.36
CA GLN A 271 -21.93 -5.54 7.12
C GLN A 271 -23.16 -4.65 7.34
N LYS A 272 -23.98 -4.93 8.38
CA LYS A 272 -25.14 -4.06 8.69
C LYS A 272 -24.74 -2.61 8.99
N TYR A 273 -23.54 -2.40 9.56
CA TYR A 273 -23.02 -1.05 9.87
C TYR A 273 -22.32 -0.42 8.68
N SER A 274 -21.53 -1.20 7.92
CA SER A 274 -20.87 -0.67 6.73
C SER A 274 -21.87 -0.24 5.66
N ARG A 275 -22.96 -0.98 5.47
CA ARG A 275 -24.09 -0.59 4.59
C ARG A 275 -24.77 0.72 5.04
N ARG A 276 -24.91 0.96 6.36
CA ARG A 276 -25.43 2.24 6.87
C ARG A 276 -24.52 3.41 6.49
N ILE A 277 -23.20 3.23 6.58
CA ILE A 277 -22.23 4.24 6.11
C ILE A 277 -22.42 4.45 4.59
N GLY A 278 -22.52 3.38 3.81
CA GLY A 278 -22.78 3.48 2.35
C GLY A 278 -24.04 4.26 2.02
N GLY A 279 -25.15 3.98 2.72
CA GLY A 279 -26.40 4.72 2.58
C GLY A 279 -26.26 6.20 2.94
N ALA A 280 -25.59 6.51 4.05
CA ALA A 280 -25.35 7.87 4.47
C ALA A 280 -24.46 8.66 3.50
N VAL A 281 -23.49 8.03 2.83
CA VAL A 281 -22.70 8.66 1.76
C VAL A 281 -23.58 9.03 0.57
N MET A 282 -24.48 8.13 0.16
CA MET A 282 -25.44 8.40 -0.92
C MET A 282 -26.34 9.60 -0.57
N GLU A 283 -26.86 9.66 0.66
CA GLU A 283 -27.65 10.78 1.17
C GLU A 283 -26.89 12.10 1.16
N GLU A 284 -25.64 12.13 1.67
CA GLU A 284 -24.78 13.32 1.71
C GLU A 284 -24.47 13.87 0.29
N LEU A 285 -24.46 12.99 -0.70
CA LEU A 285 -24.25 13.36 -2.10
C LEU A 285 -25.54 13.67 -2.85
N GLY A 286 -26.71 13.50 -2.21
CA GLY A 286 -28.01 13.71 -2.84
C GLY A 286 -28.33 12.67 -3.92
N LEU A 287 -27.74 11.46 -3.84
CA LEU A 287 -27.93 10.39 -4.80
C LEU A 287 -28.93 9.36 -4.29
N ASN A 288 -29.76 8.83 -5.18
CA ASN A 288 -30.66 7.72 -4.90
C ASN A 288 -30.11 6.39 -5.46
N ALA A 289 -30.77 5.28 -5.16
CA ALA A 289 -30.29 3.94 -5.54
C ALA A 289 -30.13 3.77 -7.07
N SER A 290 -30.96 4.40 -7.89
CA SER A 290 -30.85 4.30 -9.36
C SER A 290 -29.65 5.09 -9.93
N GLN A 291 -29.04 5.94 -9.11
CA GLN A 291 -27.90 6.79 -9.47
C GLN A 291 -26.58 6.27 -8.88
N ILE A 292 -26.53 5.04 -8.39
CA ILE A 292 -25.33 4.46 -7.74
C ILE A 292 -24.08 4.60 -8.62
N ASP A 293 -24.19 4.43 -9.92
CA ASP A 293 -23.06 4.52 -10.86
C ASP A 293 -22.51 5.96 -11.01
N GLU A 294 -23.26 6.99 -10.59
CA GLU A 294 -22.75 8.36 -10.59
C GLU A 294 -21.63 8.57 -9.55
N LEU A 295 -21.52 7.70 -8.52
CA LEU A 295 -20.40 7.70 -7.57
C LEU A 295 -19.03 7.55 -8.25
N GLN A 296 -18.98 6.85 -9.38
CA GLN A 296 -17.75 6.70 -10.18
C GLN A 296 -17.20 8.04 -10.68
N LYS A 297 -18.08 9.04 -10.88
CA LYS A 297 -17.75 10.35 -11.45
C LYS A 297 -17.61 11.46 -10.40
N VAL A 298 -17.99 11.21 -9.14
CA VAL A 298 -17.88 12.20 -8.07
C VAL A 298 -16.40 12.55 -7.85
N PRO A 299 -16.02 13.84 -7.86
CA PRO A 299 -14.66 14.25 -7.52
C PRO A 299 -14.24 13.68 -6.17
N TYR A 300 -13.00 13.19 -6.08
CA TYR A 300 -12.51 12.49 -4.89
C TYR A 300 -12.71 13.30 -3.60
N ASP A 301 -12.37 14.59 -3.60
CA ASP A 301 -12.51 15.45 -2.42
C ASP A 301 -13.96 15.54 -1.93
N LYS A 302 -14.93 15.58 -2.85
CA LYS A 302 -16.36 15.56 -2.50
C LYS A 302 -16.78 14.20 -1.95
N LEU A 303 -16.29 13.13 -2.54
CA LEU A 303 -16.57 11.77 -2.09
C LEU A 303 -15.99 11.52 -0.70
N LEU A 304 -14.74 11.92 -0.45
CA LEU A 304 -14.09 11.83 0.85
C LEU A 304 -14.86 12.64 1.91
N ALA A 305 -15.20 13.89 1.61
CA ALA A 305 -15.95 14.75 2.54
C ALA A 305 -17.34 14.18 2.90
N ALA A 306 -18.05 13.59 1.92
CA ALA A 306 -19.30 12.90 2.17
C ALA A 306 -19.09 11.66 3.05
N GLY A 307 -18.02 10.92 2.81
CA GLY A 307 -17.64 9.76 3.63
C GLY A 307 -17.33 10.13 5.08
N GLU A 308 -16.56 11.20 5.31
CA GLU A 308 -16.23 11.68 6.65
C GLU A 308 -17.47 12.12 7.43
N LYS A 309 -18.38 12.85 6.78
CA LYS A 309 -19.68 13.24 7.37
C LYS A 309 -20.54 12.01 7.68
N ALA A 310 -20.62 11.05 6.77
CA ALA A 310 -21.38 9.81 6.96
C ALA A 310 -20.85 9.02 8.16
N VAL A 311 -19.53 8.85 8.28
CA VAL A 311 -18.91 8.19 9.43
C VAL A 311 -19.19 8.95 10.73
N ALA A 312 -19.07 10.28 10.75
CA ALA A 312 -19.37 11.09 11.92
C ALA A 312 -20.85 10.96 12.34
N LYS A 313 -21.79 11.02 11.39
CA LYS A 313 -23.22 10.79 11.63
C LYS A 313 -23.46 9.41 12.25
N MET A 314 -22.88 8.36 11.69
CA MET A 314 -23.06 6.99 12.19
C MET A 314 -22.47 6.80 13.60
N ARG A 315 -21.39 7.46 13.95
CA ARG A 315 -20.84 7.44 15.32
C ARG A 315 -21.81 8.02 16.33
N VAL A 316 -22.41 9.16 16.02
CA VAL A 316 -23.42 9.80 16.90
C VAL A 316 -24.65 8.92 17.05
N GLU A 317 -25.09 8.24 15.99
CA GLU A 317 -26.22 7.32 16.06
C GLU A 317 -25.89 6.08 16.88
N ALA A 318 -24.71 5.51 16.70
CA ALA A 318 -24.21 4.37 17.47
C ALA A 318 -24.18 4.64 18.97
N ASP A 319 -23.68 5.81 19.38
CA ASP A 319 -23.64 6.21 20.78
C ASP A 319 -25.06 6.25 21.40
N LYS A 320 -26.06 6.72 20.64
CA LYS A 320 -27.48 6.71 21.08
C LYS A 320 -28.07 5.30 21.17
N GLU A 321 -27.60 4.38 20.31
CA GLU A 321 -28.01 2.97 20.31
C GLU A 321 -27.24 2.12 21.31
N GLY A 322 -26.28 2.69 22.06
CA GLY A 322 -25.40 1.97 22.98
C GLY A 322 -24.41 1.04 22.28
N VAL A 323 -24.12 1.29 20.98
CA VAL A 323 -23.14 0.58 20.19
C VAL A 323 -21.81 1.31 20.27
N ALA A 324 -20.71 0.59 20.45
CA ALA A 324 -19.39 1.20 20.54
C ALA A 324 -19.05 2.00 19.28
N SER A 325 -19.01 3.32 19.37
CA SER A 325 -18.85 4.24 18.23
C SER A 325 -17.48 4.12 17.54
N PHE A 326 -16.46 3.62 18.24
CA PHE A 326 -15.12 3.42 17.66
C PHE A 326 -15.08 2.37 16.53
N ILE A 327 -16.10 1.49 16.44
CA ILE A 327 -16.19 0.51 15.34
C ILE A 327 -16.58 1.18 14.01
N PHE A 328 -17.14 2.40 14.04
CA PHE A 328 -17.50 3.13 12.84
C PHE A 328 -16.30 3.91 12.31
N GLY A 329 -15.89 3.55 11.10
CA GLY A 329 -14.75 4.12 10.41
C GLY A 329 -14.51 3.37 9.11
N TRP A 330 -13.35 3.56 8.52
CA TRP A 330 -12.94 2.76 7.37
C TRP A 330 -12.27 1.49 7.90
N ALA A 331 -12.84 0.35 7.56
CA ALA A 331 -12.34 -0.97 7.96
C ALA A 331 -12.89 -2.07 7.05
N PRO A 332 -12.21 -3.22 6.95
CA PRO A 332 -12.75 -4.39 6.29
C PRO A 332 -14.08 -4.81 6.92
N THR A 333 -14.98 -5.31 6.09
CA THR A 333 -16.34 -5.69 6.48
C THR A 333 -16.48 -7.21 6.50
N VAL A 334 -17.08 -7.75 7.56
CA VAL A 334 -17.54 -9.15 7.60
C VAL A 334 -18.79 -9.24 6.70
N ASP A 335 -18.57 -9.67 5.45
CA ASP A 335 -19.59 -9.70 4.38
C ASP A 335 -20.09 -11.11 4.02
N GLY A 336 -19.52 -12.14 4.65
CA GLY A 336 -19.86 -13.54 4.37
C GLY A 336 -19.17 -14.15 3.15
N ASP A 337 -18.42 -13.37 2.37
CA ASP A 337 -17.69 -13.80 1.16
C ASP A 337 -16.20 -13.50 1.26
N VAL A 338 -15.79 -12.23 1.13
CA VAL A 338 -14.37 -11.84 1.17
C VAL A 338 -13.80 -12.05 2.57
N LEU A 339 -14.52 -11.65 3.59
CA LEU A 339 -14.26 -11.89 4.99
C LEU A 339 -15.49 -12.57 5.62
N PRO A 340 -15.53 -13.92 5.64
CA PRO A 340 -16.74 -14.65 6.03
C PRO A 340 -17.11 -14.52 7.50
N VAL A 341 -16.12 -14.36 8.37
CA VAL A 341 -16.29 -14.33 9.83
C VAL A 341 -15.36 -13.29 10.45
N GLN A 342 -15.62 -12.95 11.72
CA GLN A 342 -14.72 -12.09 12.49
C GLN A 342 -13.31 -12.69 12.56
N PRO A 343 -12.24 -11.88 12.50
CA PRO A 343 -10.88 -12.37 12.41
C PRO A 343 -10.47 -13.33 13.51
N PHE A 344 -10.78 -13.04 14.79
CA PHE A 344 -10.36 -13.85 15.92
C PHE A 344 -11.45 -14.00 17.00
N ASP A 345 -12.71 -13.76 16.69
CA ASP A 345 -13.82 -13.89 17.62
C ASP A 345 -14.94 -14.77 17.02
N PRO A 346 -15.40 -15.82 17.69
CA PRO A 346 -14.99 -16.30 19.04
C PRO A 346 -13.73 -17.17 19.02
N ARG A 347 -13.10 -17.41 17.88
CA ARG A 347 -11.94 -18.29 17.74
C ARG A 347 -11.04 -17.89 16.57
N ALA A 348 -9.78 -18.33 16.62
CA ALA A 348 -8.83 -18.13 15.53
C ALA A 348 -9.31 -18.77 14.21
N PRO A 349 -8.98 -18.19 13.06
CA PRO A 349 -9.37 -18.69 11.75
C PRO A 349 -8.73 -20.05 11.44
N VAL A 350 -9.52 -21.01 10.99
CA VAL A 350 -9.04 -22.38 10.70
C VAL A 350 -8.01 -22.37 9.56
N GLN A 351 -8.14 -21.47 8.57
CA GLN A 351 -7.25 -21.40 7.41
C GLN A 351 -5.83 -20.94 7.75
N SER A 352 -5.61 -20.32 8.90
CA SER A 352 -4.30 -19.85 9.36
C SER A 352 -3.79 -20.52 10.63
N LYS A 353 -4.40 -21.63 11.06
CA LYS A 353 -4.06 -22.34 12.30
C LYS A 353 -2.59 -22.79 12.38
N ASP A 354 -1.97 -23.06 11.24
CA ASP A 354 -0.61 -23.56 11.14
C ASP A 354 0.41 -22.45 10.78
N ILE A 355 -0.05 -21.18 10.69
CA ILE A 355 0.82 -20.03 10.41
C ILE A 355 1.42 -19.53 11.73
N PRO A 356 2.75 -19.55 11.89
CA PRO A 356 3.40 -18.92 13.05
C PRO A 356 3.08 -17.41 13.09
N VAL A 357 2.62 -16.93 14.24
CA VAL A 357 2.28 -15.52 14.47
C VAL A 357 3.08 -14.98 15.63
N MET A 358 3.76 -13.86 15.40
CA MET A 358 4.38 -13.05 16.45
C MET A 358 3.50 -11.81 16.70
N ILE A 359 3.19 -11.54 17.96
CA ILE A 359 2.36 -10.39 18.36
C ILE A 359 3.14 -9.59 19.40
N GLY A 360 3.16 -8.27 19.24
CA GLY A 360 3.78 -7.35 20.19
C GLY A 360 3.08 -6.01 20.22
N THR A 361 3.31 -5.28 21.30
CA THR A 361 2.84 -3.89 21.51
C THR A 361 4.02 -3.02 21.90
N THR A 362 3.95 -1.74 21.57
CA THR A 362 4.86 -0.69 22.02
C THR A 362 4.18 0.20 23.04
#